data_e3b2507c28145e4bfbe6a7998bb75957
#
_entry.id   e3b2507c28145e4bfbe6a7998bb75957
#
_cell.length_a   1.000
_cell.length_b   1.000
_cell.length_c   1.000
_cell.angle_alpha   90.00
_cell.angle_beta   90.00
_cell.angle_gamma   90.00
#
_symmetry.space_group_name_H-M   'P 1'
#
loop_
_entity.id
_entity.type
_entity.pdbx_description
1 polymer ?
#
loop_
_entity_poly.entity_id
_entity_poly.type
_entity_poly.pdbx_seq_one_letter_code
_entity_poly.pdbx_strand_id
1 'polypeptide(L)'
;GDKDGKGGIYNFVTKRALCAGYKSKVSWTQIETGSAITWKYPSIILKGDYSSGEFYSVALTNHFQQADTGTKMIHLGSNTTSSIISKSISAGKSISTYRGLVKISGKAENCRNITECDSLLFGDSQVNTFPYIENNNYTSILEHEATTSKISEDILFYLMQKGLSDEQAKNKAKVEADKKA
;
A
#
# COMPACT_ATOMS: atom_id res chain seq x y z
N GLY A 1 4.90 -8.13 -17.72
CA GLY A 1 6.21 -8.08 -18.40
C GLY A 1 7.03 -6.88 -17.99
N ASP A 2 8.20 -6.74 -18.54
CA ASP A 2 9.06 -5.57 -18.34
C ASP A 2 8.81 -4.53 -19.46
N LYS A 3 9.83 -3.80 -19.92
CA LYS A 3 9.70 -2.68 -20.88
C LYS A 3 8.88 -3.01 -22.12
N ASP A 4 9.08 -4.20 -22.66
CA ASP A 4 8.42 -4.64 -23.91
C ASP A 4 7.20 -5.54 -23.65
N GLY A 5 6.71 -5.62 -22.43
CA GLY A 5 5.63 -6.50 -22.05
C GLY A 5 6.02 -7.98 -21.96
N LYS A 6 7.30 -8.32 -22.04
CA LYS A 6 7.83 -9.67 -22.04
C LYS A 6 8.98 -9.82 -21.06
N GLY A 7 9.10 -11.04 -20.48
CA GLY A 7 10.21 -11.38 -19.59
C GLY A 7 10.30 -10.52 -18.32
N GLY A 8 11.50 -10.38 -17.79
CA GLY A 8 11.81 -9.63 -16.60
C GLY A 8 11.90 -10.50 -15.34
N ILE A 9 12.05 -9.85 -14.19
CA ILE A 9 12.20 -10.50 -12.88
C ILE A 9 10.83 -10.77 -12.29
N TYR A 10 10.62 -11.95 -11.73
CA TYR A 10 9.45 -12.33 -10.95
C TYR A 10 9.80 -12.39 -9.47
N ASN A 11 9.09 -11.63 -8.65
CA ASN A 11 9.32 -11.51 -7.22
C ASN A 11 8.08 -12.00 -6.44
N PHE A 12 8.13 -13.25 -5.97
CA PHE A 12 7.06 -13.88 -5.19
C PHE A 12 7.52 -14.08 -3.75
N VAL A 13 6.97 -13.33 -2.81
CA VAL A 13 7.41 -13.36 -1.41
C VAL A 13 6.23 -13.38 -0.46
N THR A 14 6.33 -14.24 0.55
CA THR A 14 5.45 -14.23 1.72
C THR A 14 6.30 -14.14 2.98
N LYS A 15 5.96 -13.19 3.86
CA LYS A 15 6.56 -13.04 5.20
C LYS A 15 5.47 -13.18 6.24
N ARG A 16 5.78 -13.79 7.38
CA ARG A 16 4.82 -13.96 8.47
C ARG A 16 5.48 -13.62 9.80
N ALA A 17 4.78 -12.88 10.65
CA ALA A 17 5.22 -12.57 12.00
C ALA A 17 4.11 -12.90 13.01
N LEU A 18 4.53 -13.34 14.19
CA LEU A 18 3.68 -13.59 15.33
C LEU A 18 4.14 -12.73 16.51
N CYS A 19 3.35 -11.75 16.89
CA CYS A 19 3.53 -10.97 18.11
C CYS A 19 2.88 -11.75 19.28
N ALA A 20 3.61 -12.71 19.87
CA ALA A 20 3.09 -13.60 20.88
C ALA A 20 3.19 -13.03 22.29
N GLY A 21 4.17 -12.17 22.56
CA GLY A 21 4.42 -11.60 23.89
C GLY A 21 3.60 -10.34 24.16
N TYR A 22 3.41 -10.04 25.44
CA TYR A 22 2.81 -8.79 25.90
C TYR A 22 3.61 -7.59 25.37
N LYS A 23 2.95 -6.60 24.78
CA LYS A 23 3.54 -5.41 24.18
C LYS A 23 4.58 -5.69 23.07
N SER A 24 4.58 -6.88 22.47
CA SER A 24 5.49 -7.16 21.36
C SER A 24 5.14 -6.32 20.12
N LYS A 25 6.16 -5.92 19.37
CA LYS A 25 5.98 -5.07 18.18
C LYS A 25 6.71 -5.66 16.97
N VAL A 26 6.06 -5.58 15.81
CA VAL A 26 6.67 -5.86 14.50
C VAL A 26 6.35 -4.74 13.55
N SER A 27 7.35 -4.29 12.81
CA SER A 27 7.21 -3.34 11.71
C SER A 27 7.77 -3.95 10.42
N TRP A 28 6.97 -3.97 9.37
CA TRP A 28 7.38 -4.32 8.02
C TRP A 28 7.51 -3.06 7.17
N THR A 29 8.68 -2.83 6.63
CA THR A 29 8.88 -1.81 5.59
C THR A 29 9.26 -2.52 4.30
N GLN A 30 8.62 -2.17 3.19
CA GLN A 30 8.94 -2.69 1.88
C GLN A 30 8.90 -1.61 0.80
N ILE A 31 9.81 -1.76 -0.16
CA ILE A 31 9.86 -0.98 -1.38
C ILE A 31 9.91 -1.96 -2.54
N GLU A 32 8.93 -1.87 -3.43
CA GLU A 32 8.81 -2.76 -4.58
C GLU A 32 8.99 -1.96 -5.86
N THR A 33 10.05 -2.28 -6.60
CA THR A 33 10.36 -1.64 -7.88
C THR A 33 11.18 -2.57 -8.77
N GLY A 34 11.09 -2.37 -10.08
CA GLY A 34 11.95 -3.01 -11.08
C GLY A 34 11.58 -4.44 -11.47
N SER A 35 10.72 -5.12 -10.75
CA SER A 35 10.26 -6.48 -11.12
C SER A 35 9.14 -6.40 -12.16
N ALA A 36 9.18 -7.31 -13.13
CA ALA A 36 8.11 -7.47 -14.12
C ALA A 36 6.78 -7.85 -13.46
N ILE A 37 6.86 -8.77 -12.48
CA ILE A 37 5.74 -9.17 -11.64
C ILE A 37 6.21 -9.25 -10.18
N THR A 38 5.52 -8.52 -9.30
CA THR A 38 5.69 -8.64 -7.85
C THR A 38 4.41 -9.19 -7.23
N TRP A 39 4.57 -10.22 -6.39
CA TRP A 39 3.51 -10.79 -5.58
C TRP A 39 3.99 -10.92 -4.13
N LYS A 40 3.57 -10.01 -3.26
CA LYS A 40 4.16 -9.93 -1.92
C LYS A 40 3.14 -9.56 -0.86
N TYR A 41 2.93 -10.49 0.08
CA TYR A 41 1.93 -10.39 1.13
C TYR A 41 2.52 -10.72 2.51
N PRO A 42 3.18 -9.77 3.18
CA PRO A 42 3.55 -9.93 4.57
C PRO A 42 2.31 -9.97 5.46
N SER A 43 2.41 -10.69 6.59
CA SER A 43 1.33 -10.78 7.56
C SER A 43 1.85 -10.66 8.99
N ILE A 44 1.01 -10.10 9.87
CA ILE A 44 1.29 -9.98 11.30
C ILE A 44 0.08 -10.53 12.07
N ILE A 45 0.33 -11.44 13.00
CA ILE A 45 -0.66 -11.94 13.96
C ILE A 45 -0.34 -11.31 15.31
N LEU A 46 -1.25 -10.50 15.83
CA LEU A 46 -1.16 -9.81 17.11
C LEU A 46 -1.86 -10.67 18.15
N LYS A 47 -1.11 -11.60 18.78
CA LYS A 47 -1.62 -12.59 19.74
C LYS A 47 -1.47 -12.12 21.18
N GLY A 48 -0.36 -11.48 21.52
CA GLY A 48 -0.13 -10.95 22.84
C GLY A 48 -0.92 -9.66 23.05
N ASP A 49 -1.44 -9.46 24.26
CA ASP A 49 -2.15 -8.23 24.60
C ASP A 49 -1.21 -7.02 24.47
N TYR A 50 -1.77 -5.87 24.07
CA TYR A 50 -1.05 -4.63 23.79
C TYR A 50 0.02 -4.76 22.71
N SER A 51 0.04 -5.84 21.92
CA SER A 51 0.98 -5.95 20.81
C SER A 51 0.62 -5.01 19.67
N SER A 52 1.63 -4.64 18.88
CA SER A 52 1.45 -3.70 17.78
C SER A 52 2.09 -4.18 16.48
N GLY A 53 1.45 -3.88 15.37
CA GLY A 53 1.91 -4.19 14.03
C GLY A 53 1.91 -2.98 13.11
N GLU A 54 3.01 -2.77 12.38
CA GLU A 54 3.11 -1.69 11.41
C GLU A 54 3.50 -2.26 10.04
N PHE A 55 2.90 -1.69 9.02
CA PHE A 55 3.22 -2.02 7.64
C PHE A 55 3.35 -0.75 6.81
N TYR A 56 4.53 -0.53 6.27
CA TYR A 56 4.84 0.56 5.36
C TYR A 56 5.24 -0.01 4.01
N SER A 57 4.53 0.38 2.96
CA SER A 57 4.76 -0.11 1.61
C SER A 57 4.83 1.02 0.61
N VAL A 58 5.82 0.97 -0.26
CA VAL A 58 5.90 1.81 -1.46
C VAL A 58 6.05 0.91 -2.67
N ALA A 59 5.14 1.02 -3.64
CA ALA A 59 5.20 0.30 -4.91
C ALA A 59 5.42 1.30 -6.06
N LEU A 60 6.48 1.10 -6.82
CA LEU A 60 6.81 1.90 -8.01
C LEU A 60 6.75 1.01 -9.24
N THR A 61 5.78 1.23 -10.11
CA THR A 61 5.60 0.44 -11.34
C THR A 61 5.64 1.32 -12.58
N ASN A 62 6.24 0.82 -13.64
CA ASN A 62 6.32 1.50 -14.93
C ASN A 62 6.21 0.50 -16.08
N HIS A 63 6.07 1.00 -17.31
CA HIS A 63 5.94 0.20 -18.53
C HIS A 63 4.81 -0.82 -18.43
N PHE A 64 5.10 -2.11 -18.41
CA PHE A 64 4.13 -3.21 -18.29
C PHE A 64 4.29 -3.98 -16.96
N GLN A 65 4.98 -3.41 -16.00
CA GLN A 65 5.17 -4.04 -14.69
C GLN A 65 3.84 -4.21 -13.94
N GLN A 66 3.77 -5.25 -13.15
CA GLN A 66 2.61 -5.56 -12.33
C GLN A 66 3.05 -5.80 -10.89
N ALA A 67 2.51 -5.02 -9.96
CA ALA A 67 2.73 -5.22 -8.53
C ALA A 67 1.40 -5.53 -7.85
N ASP A 68 1.25 -6.75 -7.36
CA ASP A 68 0.13 -7.14 -6.50
C ASP A 68 0.68 -7.35 -5.09
N THR A 69 0.47 -6.34 -4.26
CA THR A 69 1.03 -6.26 -2.91
C THR A 69 -0.08 -6.10 -1.88
N GLY A 70 0.27 -6.29 -0.63
CA GLY A 70 -0.70 -6.10 0.45
C GLY A 70 -0.21 -6.65 1.76
N THR A 71 -1.08 -6.64 2.75
CA THR A 71 -0.74 -7.18 4.07
C THR A 71 -1.96 -7.75 4.76
N LYS A 72 -1.69 -8.57 5.79
CA LYS A 72 -2.71 -9.11 6.68
C LYS A 72 -2.39 -8.74 8.12
N MET A 73 -3.31 -8.07 8.80
CA MET A 73 -3.25 -7.76 10.22
C MET A 73 -4.36 -8.53 10.93
N ILE A 74 -3.97 -9.44 11.83
CA ILE A 74 -4.91 -10.32 12.54
C ILE A 74 -4.76 -10.05 14.04
N HIS A 75 -5.80 -9.49 14.64
CA HIS A 75 -5.87 -9.16 16.05
C HIS A 75 -6.53 -10.31 16.81
N LEU A 76 -5.78 -10.98 17.69
CA LEU A 76 -6.24 -12.06 18.56
C LEU A 76 -6.19 -11.68 20.03
N GLY A 77 -5.21 -10.86 20.45
CA GLY A 77 -5.08 -10.30 21.78
C GLY A 77 -5.84 -8.99 21.92
N SER A 78 -6.15 -8.60 23.15
CA SER A 78 -6.84 -7.35 23.46
C SER A 78 -5.92 -6.14 23.51
N ASN A 79 -6.47 -4.95 23.31
CA ASN A 79 -5.75 -3.68 23.27
C ASN A 79 -4.62 -3.65 22.22
N THR A 80 -4.77 -4.39 21.15
CA THR A 80 -3.76 -4.46 20.09
C THR A 80 -3.98 -3.36 19.05
N THR A 81 -2.89 -2.88 18.46
CA THR A 81 -2.93 -1.80 17.47
C THR A 81 -2.23 -2.21 16.18
N SER A 82 -2.77 -1.78 15.05
CA SER A 82 -2.09 -1.92 13.77
C SER A 82 -2.20 -0.66 12.92
N SER A 83 -1.15 -0.42 12.13
CA SER A 83 -1.11 0.67 11.16
C SER A 83 -0.65 0.13 9.81
N ILE A 84 -1.36 0.50 8.76
CA ILE A 84 -1.05 0.14 7.38
C ILE A 84 -0.96 1.42 6.58
N ILE A 85 0.22 1.70 6.02
CA ILE A 85 0.43 2.82 5.11
C ILE A 85 0.98 2.25 3.81
N SER A 86 0.19 2.32 2.74
CA SER A 86 0.56 1.80 1.42
C SER A 86 0.48 2.91 0.39
N LYS A 87 1.63 3.23 -0.21
CA LYS A 87 1.71 4.25 -1.27
C LYS A 87 2.15 3.61 -2.57
N SER A 88 1.54 4.01 -3.68
CA SER A 88 1.92 3.51 -4.99
C SER A 88 2.03 4.62 -6.03
N ILE A 89 3.01 4.47 -6.92
CA ILE A 89 3.16 5.29 -8.11
C ILE A 89 3.19 4.35 -9.31
N SER A 90 2.26 4.56 -10.23
CA SER A 90 2.12 3.74 -11.43
C SER A 90 2.20 4.60 -12.68
N ALA A 91 3.04 4.20 -13.63
CA ALA A 91 3.26 4.93 -14.89
C ALA A 91 3.20 4.00 -16.10
N GLY A 92 3.06 4.56 -17.28
CA GLY A 92 2.99 3.82 -18.55
C GLY A 92 1.72 2.98 -18.64
N LYS A 93 1.87 1.68 -18.84
CA LYS A 93 0.79 0.67 -18.88
C LYS A 93 0.89 -0.32 -17.71
N SER A 94 1.48 0.11 -16.61
CA SER A 94 1.67 -0.72 -15.44
C SER A 94 0.39 -0.89 -14.61
N ILE A 95 0.38 -1.92 -13.78
CA ILE A 95 -0.75 -2.22 -12.89
C ILE A 95 -0.20 -2.35 -11.47
N SER A 96 -0.74 -1.56 -10.54
CA SER A 96 -0.48 -1.72 -9.11
C SER A 96 -1.77 -2.14 -8.41
N THR A 97 -1.69 -3.19 -7.61
CA THR A 97 -2.81 -3.70 -6.84
C THR A 97 -2.41 -3.79 -5.38
N TYR A 98 -3.24 -3.24 -4.50
CA TYR A 98 -3.13 -3.41 -3.06
C TYR A 98 -4.27 -4.29 -2.55
N ARG A 99 -3.93 -5.34 -1.76
CA ARG A 99 -4.90 -6.19 -1.08
C ARG A 99 -4.64 -6.21 0.41
N GLY A 100 -5.53 -5.61 1.18
CA GLY A 100 -5.44 -5.55 2.64
C GLY A 100 -6.43 -6.48 3.30
N LEU A 101 -6.00 -7.20 4.34
CA LEU A 101 -6.88 -7.90 5.26
C LEU A 101 -6.65 -7.36 6.67
N VAL A 102 -7.69 -6.86 7.31
CA VAL A 102 -7.70 -6.58 8.75
C VAL A 102 -8.79 -7.43 9.39
N LYS A 103 -8.39 -8.30 10.31
CA LYS A 103 -9.32 -9.17 11.02
C LYS A 103 -9.17 -8.98 12.53
N ILE A 104 -10.29 -8.70 13.21
CA ILE A 104 -10.37 -8.61 14.65
C ILE A 104 -11.23 -9.76 15.16
N SER A 105 -10.64 -10.59 16.03
CA SER A 105 -11.34 -11.71 16.67
C SER A 105 -12.43 -11.19 17.62
N GLY A 106 -13.54 -11.92 17.74
CA GLY A 106 -14.61 -11.58 18.69
C GLY A 106 -14.18 -11.53 20.16
N LYS A 107 -13.04 -12.14 20.50
CA LYS A 107 -12.45 -12.12 21.85
C LYS A 107 -11.43 -11.00 22.07
N ALA A 108 -11.03 -10.29 21.00
CA ALA A 108 -10.02 -9.24 21.04
C ALA A 108 -10.69 -7.90 21.27
N GLU A 109 -10.66 -7.40 22.49
CA GLU A 109 -11.29 -6.15 22.91
C GLU A 109 -10.38 -4.94 22.69
N ASN A 110 -10.99 -3.76 22.45
CA ASN A 110 -10.31 -2.47 22.36
C ASN A 110 -9.16 -2.46 21.35
N CYS A 111 -9.32 -3.13 20.22
CA CYS A 111 -8.34 -3.12 19.15
C CYS A 111 -8.51 -1.88 18.26
N ARG A 112 -7.41 -1.41 17.68
CA ARG A 112 -7.44 -0.30 16.73
C ARG A 112 -6.63 -0.63 15.48
N ASN A 113 -7.20 -0.31 14.33
CA ASN A 113 -6.49 -0.32 13.05
C ASN A 113 -6.68 1.02 12.33
N ILE A 114 -5.60 1.51 11.72
CA ILE A 114 -5.61 2.61 10.77
C ILE A 114 -4.99 2.09 9.47
N THR A 115 -5.70 2.28 8.37
CA THR A 115 -5.24 1.91 7.03
C THR A 115 -5.35 3.11 6.10
N GLU A 116 -4.23 3.48 5.50
CA GLU A 116 -4.10 4.57 4.53
C GLU A 116 -3.51 4.00 3.23
N CYS A 117 -4.18 4.22 2.10
CA CYS A 117 -3.76 3.75 0.79
C CYS A 117 -3.78 4.89 -0.22
N ASP A 118 -2.60 5.40 -0.61
CA ASP A 118 -2.49 6.48 -1.58
C ASP A 118 -1.87 5.98 -2.87
N SER A 119 -2.45 6.42 -3.98
CA SER A 119 -2.01 6.00 -5.30
C SER A 119 -1.95 7.17 -6.28
N LEU A 120 -0.84 7.24 -7.02
CA LEU A 120 -0.60 8.23 -8.03
C LEU A 120 -0.43 7.56 -9.39
N LEU A 121 -1.23 7.98 -10.38
CA LEU A 121 -1.22 7.42 -11.74
C LEU A 121 -0.71 8.41 -12.77
N PHE A 122 0.10 7.89 -13.70
CA PHE A 122 0.57 8.58 -14.90
C PHE A 122 0.26 7.75 -16.15
N GLY A 123 -0.23 8.40 -17.19
CA GLY A 123 -0.52 7.75 -18.48
C GLY A 123 -1.66 6.73 -18.38
N ASP A 124 -1.49 5.57 -19.02
CA ASP A 124 -2.49 4.49 -19.09
C ASP A 124 -2.36 3.47 -17.96
N SER A 125 -1.68 3.82 -16.87
CA SER A 125 -1.51 2.94 -15.73
C SER A 125 -2.82 2.70 -14.97
N GLN A 126 -2.85 1.58 -14.23
CA GLN A 126 -4.02 1.17 -13.44
C GLN A 126 -3.63 0.93 -12.00
N VAL A 127 -4.53 1.28 -11.10
CA VAL A 127 -4.43 0.97 -9.67
C VAL A 127 -5.72 0.33 -9.20
N ASN A 128 -5.60 -0.73 -8.40
CA ASN A 128 -6.72 -1.42 -7.77
C ASN A 128 -6.47 -1.52 -6.26
N THR A 129 -7.48 -1.23 -5.47
CA THR A 129 -7.42 -1.37 -4.01
C THR A 129 -8.56 -2.27 -3.55
N PHE A 130 -8.20 -3.39 -2.87
CA PHE A 130 -9.15 -4.38 -2.38
C PHE A 130 -9.00 -4.52 -0.85
N PRO A 131 -9.66 -3.66 -0.07
CA PRO A 131 -9.70 -3.82 1.37
C PRO A 131 -10.67 -4.93 1.76
N TYR A 132 -10.24 -5.77 2.70
CA TYR A 132 -11.10 -6.73 3.37
C TYR A 132 -11.03 -6.52 4.87
N ILE A 133 -12.15 -6.14 5.47
CA ILE A 133 -12.24 -5.82 6.90
C ILE A 133 -13.25 -6.76 7.55
N GLU A 134 -12.79 -7.50 8.57
CA GLU A 134 -13.62 -8.39 9.37
C GLU A 134 -13.49 -7.98 10.84
N ASN A 135 -14.47 -7.24 11.36
CA ASN A 135 -14.53 -6.85 12.76
C ASN A 135 -15.61 -7.63 13.49
N ASN A 136 -15.21 -8.48 14.39
CA ASN A 136 -16.12 -9.31 15.18
C ASN A 136 -16.25 -8.83 16.65
N ASN A 137 -15.72 -7.62 16.97
CA ASN A 137 -15.81 -7.06 18.31
C ASN A 137 -16.18 -5.57 18.27
N TYR A 138 -17.27 -5.20 18.92
CA TYR A 138 -17.85 -3.85 18.89
C TYR A 138 -17.05 -2.80 19.65
N THR A 139 -16.11 -3.21 20.51
CA THR A 139 -15.23 -2.27 21.24
C THR A 139 -14.06 -1.75 20.39
N SER A 140 -13.88 -2.31 19.21
CA SER A 140 -12.72 -2.04 18.35
C SER A 140 -13.02 -0.98 17.28
N ILE A 141 -12.00 -0.22 16.93
CA ILE A 141 -12.08 0.90 15.97
C ILE A 141 -11.23 0.57 14.75
N LEU A 142 -11.84 0.67 13.56
CA LEU A 142 -11.14 0.52 12.28
C LEU A 142 -11.38 1.76 11.43
N GLU A 143 -10.28 2.33 10.95
CA GLU A 143 -10.27 3.47 10.04
C GLU A 143 -9.61 3.04 8.74
N HIS A 144 -10.24 3.30 7.61
CA HIS A 144 -9.70 3.01 6.29
C HIS A 144 -9.91 4.21 5.37
N GLU A 145 -8.83 4.71 4.82
CA GLU A 145 -8.82 5.77 3.83
C GLU A 145 -8.08 5.29 2.57
N ALA A 146 -8.61 5.61 1.40
CA ALA A 146 -7.97 5.31 0.14
C ALA A 146 -8.11 6.48 -0.82
N THR A 147 -6.98 7.01 -1.28
CA THR A 147 -6.94 8.13 -2.22
C THR A 147 -6.26 7.69 -3.52
N THR A 148 -6.86 8.04 -4.64
CA THR A 148 -6.26 7.81 -5.96
C THR A 148 -6.29 9.10 -6.76
N SER A 149 -5.11 9.56 -7.18
CA SER A 149 -4.95 10.74 -8.01
C SER A 149 -4.35 10.37 -9.36
N LYS A 150 -4.94 10.86 -10.44
CA LYS A 150 -4.40 10.73 -11.78
C LYS A 150 -3.89 12.09 -12.26
N ILE A 151 -2.62 12.16 -12.65
CA ILE A 151 -2.07 13.33 -13.28
C ILE A 151 -2.35 13.24 -14.77
N SER A 152 -3.17 14.16 -15.29
CA SER A 152 -3.49 14.23 -16.71
C SER A 152 -2.29 14.76 -17.53
N GLU A 153 -2.22 14.35 -18.78
CA GLU A 153 -1.22 14.88 -19.71
C GLU A 153 -1.38 16.41 -19.92
N ASP A 154 -2.60 16.93 -19.80
CA ASP A 154 -2.87 18.36 -19.88
C ASP A 154 -2.19 19.16 -18.77
N ILE A 155 -2.17 18.63 -17.55
CA ILE A 155 -1.47 19.27 -16.41
C ILE A 155 0.03 19.26 -16.66
N LEU A 156 0.59 18.16 -17.14
CA LEU A 156 2.01 18.07 -17.47
C LEU A 156 2.35 19.02 -18.60
N PHE A 157 1.56 19.05 -19.65
CA PHE A 157 1.73 19.96 -20.80
C PHE A 157 1.66 21.44 -20.35
N TYR A 158 0.69 21.80 -19.51
CA TYR A 158 0.59 23.14 -18.94
C TYR A 158 1.84 23.53 -18.13
N LEU A 159 2.35 22.63 -17.30
CA LEU A 159 3.57 22.88 -16.53
C LEU A 159 4.80 23.02 -17.42
N MET A 160 4.89 22.23 -18.49
CA MET A 160 5.96 22.32 -19.48
C MET A 160 5.90 23.66 -20.26
N GLN A 161 4.70 24.14 -20.62
CA GLN A 161 4.53 25.47 -21.23
C GLN A 161 4.97 26.63 -20.31
N LYS A 162 4.97 26.38 -18.98
CA LYS A 162 5.51 27.33 -17.99
C LYS A 162 7.03 27.25 -17.85
N GLY A 163 7.73 26.54 -18.75
CA GLY A 163 9.18 26.44 -18.79
C GLY A 163 9.79 25.36 -17.92
N LEU A 164 8.99 24.44 -17.39
CA LEU A 164 9.50 23.28 -16.65
C LEU A 164 9.89 22.16 -17.62
N SER A 165 10.99 21.46 -17.35
CA SER A 165 11.28 20.22 -18.07
C SER A 165 10.24 19.14 -17.73
N ASP A 166 10.13 18.09 -18.55
CA ASP A 166 9.20 16.97 -18.31
C ASP A 166 9.39 16.38 -16.91
N GLU A 167 10.63 16.20 -16.47
CA GLU A 167 10.96 15.70 -15.14
C GLU A 167 10.55 16.67 -14.02
N GLN A 168 10.79 17.96 -14.20
CA GLN A 168 10.38 19.01 -13.26
C GLN A 168 8.85 19.14 -13.18
N ALA A 169 8.15 19.02 -14.30
CA ALA A 169 6.70 19.05 -14.36
C ALA A 169 6.08 17.87 -13.61
N LYS A 170 6.62 16.66 -13.81
CA LYS A 170 6.21 15.44 -13.06
C LYS A 170 6.45 15.57 -11.57
N ASN A 171 7.61 16.09 -11.16
CA ASN A 171 7.93 16.29 -9.74
C ASN A 171 7.02 17.35 -9.10
N LYS A 172 6.74 18.45 -9.79
CA LYS A 172 5.86 19.50 -9.28
C LYS A 172 4.41 19.02 -9.17
N ALA A 173 3.90 18.32 -10.18
CA ALA A 173 2.57 17.74 -10.15
C ALA A 173 2.41 16.71 -8.99
N LYS A 174 3.45 15.96 -8.70
CA LYS A 174 3.50 15.02 -7.56
C LYS A 174 3.39 15.76 -6.22
N VAL A 175 4.18 16.81 -6.01
CA VAL A 175 4.16 17.62 -4.78
C VAL A 175 2.80 18.31 -4.57
N GLU A 176 2.12 18.71 -5.65
CA GLU A 176 0.79 19.32 -5.55
C GLU A 176 -0.30 18.29 -5.28
N ALA A 177 -0.17 17.05 -5.75
CA ALA A 177 -1.07 15.96 -5.41
C ALA A 177 -0.95 15.56 -3.93
N ASP A 178 0.29 15.47 -3.42
CA ASP A 178 0.56 15.15 -2.01
C ASP A 178 0.07 16.23 -1.00
N LYS A 179 -0.14 17.46 -1.46
CA LYS A 179 -0.68 18.57 -0.62
C LYS A 179 -2.21 18.58 -0.52
N LYS A 180 -2.90 17.83 -1.39
CA LYS A 180 -4.36 17.75 -1.44
C LYS A 180 -4.92 16.47 -0.80
N ALA A 181 -4.06 15.53 -0.44
CA ALA A 181 -4.34 14.34 0.35
C ALA A 181 -4.03 14.61 1.82
#